data_96636de3df8deeeea521f26b8b9b1217
#
_entry.id   96636de3df8deeeea521f26b8b9b1217
#
_cell.length_a   1.000
_cell.length_b   1.000
_cell.length_c   1.000
_cell.angle_alpha   90.00
_cell.angle_beta   90.00
_cell.angle_gamma   90.00
#
_symmetry.space_group_name_H-M   'P 1'
#
loop_
_entity.id
_entity.type
_entity.pdbx_description
1 polymer ?
#
loop_
_entity_poly.entity_id
_entity_poly.type
_entity_poly.pdbx_seq_one_letter_code
_entity_poly.pdbx_strand_id
1 'polypeptide(L)'
;MHSNNKTLQRNYKDKFNKLIHEIKFRDNKKIFKKYQNLKKEIIAIIPARSGSKRLKNKNLYKVWGKPMIFWPISELKKSSYVKDIYVTSDSKKILDYAKDLGVKIIQRPIDISDDLTPKMKAINHAVEKILDKNKKKITIVISIQANSPEITKSQIDKCIEHLIYNDFSEVVSVDKNLSQNGAIRVMKYPYNFQETLSTNFGCVVTDILDIHTIKDVNKLNIEKHEV
;
A
#
# COMPACT_ATOMS: atom_id res chain seq x y z
N MET A 1 -40.28 25.15 3.16
CA MET A 1 -39.75 24.20 4.17
C MET A 1 -38.45 23.43 3.78
N HIS A 2 -37.95 23.57 2.55
CA HIS A 2 -36.73 22.80 2.09
C HIS A 2 -35.39 23.47 2.38
N SER A 3 -35.30 24.77 2.71
CA SER A 3 -34.04 25.46 2.98
C SER A 3 -33.46 25.18 4.37
N ASN A 4 -34.30 24.94 5.38
CA ASN A 4 -33.85 24.70 6.75
C ASN A 4 -33.14 23.34 6.94
N ASN A 5 -33.47 22.33 6.13
CA ASN A 5 -32.88 21.01 6.27
C ASN A 5 -31.41 20.94 5.77
N LYS A 6 -31.08 21.69 4.72
CA LYS A 6 -29.70 21.76 4.20
C LYS A 6 -28.76 22.51 5.15
N THR A 7 -29.24 23.54 5.80
CA THR A 7 -28.47 24.33 6.78
C THR A 7 -28.22 23.53 8.07
N LEU A 8 -29.21 22.78 8.54
CA LEU A 8 -29.07 21.86 9.68
C LEU A 8 -28.08 20.75 9.39
N GLN A 9 -28.15 20.07 8.22
CA GLN A 9 -27.21 19.03 7.82
C GLN A 9 -25.77 19.58 7.70
N ARG A 10 -25.58 20.79 7.19
CA ARG A 10 -24.27 21.43 7.08
C ARG A 10 -23.69 21.73 8.48
N ASN A 11 -24.48 22.25 9.40
CA ASN A 11 -24.09 22.51 10.79
C ASN A 11 -23.72 21.24 11.57
N TYR A 12 -24.44 20.13 11.35
CA TYR A 12 -24.08 18.83 11.97
C TYR A 12 -22.77 18.28 11.41
N LYS A 13 -22.56 18.38 10.11
CA LYS A 13 -21.33 17.93 9.46
C LYS A 13 -20.11 18.72 9.94
N ASP A 14 -20.25 20.03 10.09
CA ASP A 14 -19.17 20.90 10.57
C ASP A 14 -18.86 20.67 12.06
N LYS A 15 -19.89 20.50 12.91
CA LYS A 15 -19.71 20.11 14.33
C LYS A 15 -19.05 18.74 14.47
N PHE A 16 -19.49 17.76 13.67
CA PHE A 16 -18.91 16.42 13.67
C PHE A 16 -17.43 16.44 13.24
N ASN A 17 -17.12 17.15 12.15
CA ASN A 17 -15.74 17.29 11.69
C ASN A 17 -14.84 17.98 12.71
N LYS A 18 -15.35 19.03 13.39
CA LYS A 18 -14.65 19.71 14.47
C LYS A 18 -14.39 18.81 15.68
N LEU A 19 -15.40 18.01 16.07
CA LEU A 19 -15.28 17.04 17.16
C LEU A 19 -14.25 15.94 16.83
N ILE A 20 -14.29 15.40 15.60
CA ILE A 20 -13.31 14.42 15.11
C ILE A 20 -11.90 15.01 15.10
N HIS A 21 -11.76 16.28 14.71
CA HIS A 21 -10.46 16.97 14.72
C HIS A 21 -9.93 17.18 16.16
N GLU A 22 -10.79 17.52 17.10
CA GLU A 22 -10.43 17.70 18.52
C GLU A 22 -10.07 16.38 19.22
N ILE A 23 -10.81 15.29 18.93
CA ILE A 23 -10.50 13.93 19.42
C ILE A 23 -9.13 13.48 18.89
N LYS A 24 -8.88 13.67 17.59
CA LYS A 24 -7.60 13.33 16.96
C LYS A 24 -6.43 14.12 17.55
N PHE A 25 -6.64 15.36 17.95
CA PHE A 25 -5.57 16.22 18.49
C PHE A 25 -5.17 15.85 19.92
N ARG A 26 -6.11 15.36 20.76
CA ARG A 26 -5.83 14.94 22.15
C ARG A 26 -5.07 13.61 22.21
N ASP A 27 -5.37 12.67 21.34
CA ASP A 27 -4.73 11.35 21.32
C ASP A 27 -3.39 11.33 20.56
N ASN A 28 -3.13 12.32 19.70
CA ASN A 28 -1.94 12.37 18.85
C ASN A 28 -0.62 12.29 19.62
N LYS A 29 -0.50 12.92 20.79
CA LYS A 29 0.76 12.88 21.57
C LYS A 29 1.06 11.50 22.16
N LYS A 30 0.04 10.80 22.68
CA LYS A 30 0.19 9.43 23.24
C LYS A 30 0.49 8.40 22.14
N ILE A 31 -0.20 8.53 21.05
CA ILE A 31 -0.10 7.70 19.87
C ILE A 31 1.28 7.94 19.23
N PHE A 32 1.68 9.18 18.99
CA PHE A 32 2.99 9.52 18.42
C PHE A 32 4.17 8.95 19.22
N LYS A 33 4.08 8.93 20.56
CA LYS A 33 5.12 8.35 21.42
C LYS A 33 5.17 6.81 21.33
N LYS A 34 4.00 6.15 21.21
CA LYS A 34 3.89 4.71 20.93
C LYS A 34 4.52 4.35 19.57
N TYR A 35 4.47 5.27 18.59
CA TYR A 35 4.96 5.12 17.23
C TYR A 35 6.46 5.24 17.06
N GLN A 36 7.09 6.13 17.78
CA GLN A 36 8.54 6.28 17.69
C GLN A 36 9.26 4.96 17.99
N ASN A 37 8.66 4.13 18.85
CA ASN A 37 9.17 2.78 19.14
C ASN A 37 8.83 1.75 18.04
N LEU A 38 7.73 1.92 17.29
CA LEU A 38 7.29 0.99 16.24
C LEU A 38 7.98 1.20 14.88
N LYS A 39 8.56 2.37 14.62
CA LYS A 39 9.25 2.70 13.34
C LYS A 39 10.29 1.65 12.89
N LYS A 40 10.89 0.93 13.82
CA LYS A 40 11.93 -0.08 13.51
C LYS A 40 11.38 -1.42 13.02
N GLU A 41 10.05 -1.59 12.99
CA GLU A 41 9.38 -2.87 12.81
C GLU A 41 8.33 -2.86 11.68
N ILE A 42 8.26 -1.75 10.92
CA ILE A 42 7.35 -1.61 9.78
C ILE A 42 8.10 -1.97 8.49
N ILE A 43 7.58 -2.95 7.76
CA ILE A 43 8.15 -3.40 6.50
C ILE A 43 7.16 -3.23 5.35
N ALA A 44 7.66 -2.93 4.16
CA ALA A 44 6.87 -2.93 2.93
C ALA A 44 7.31 -4.07 2.01
N ILE A 45 6.35 -4.76 1.41
CA ILE A 45 6.55 -5.84 0.46
C ILE A 45 5.86 -5.49 -0.85
N ILE A 46 6.61 -5.55 -1.94
CA ILE A 46 6.12 -5.35 -3.31
C ILE A 46 6.16 -6.70 -4.03
N PRO A 47 5.02 -7.39 -4.22
CA PRO A 47 4.96 -8.59 -5.03
C PRO A 47 4.97 -8.22 -6.51
N ALA A 48 5.95 -8.69 -7.26
CA ALA A 48 6.15 -8.39 -8.67
C ALA A 48 6.48 -9.65 -9.47
N ARG A 49 5.46 -10.36 -9.99
CA ARG A 49 5.67 -11.57 -10.80
C ARG A 49 6.02 -11.25 -12.26
N SER A 50 6.66 -12.21 -12.96
CA SER A 50 7.05 -12.08 -14.36
C SER A 50 5.89 -12.28 -15.34
N GLY A 51 4.96 -13.20 -15.03
CA GLY A 51 3.96 -13.77 -15.93
C GLY A 51 2.75 -12.87 -16.24
N SER A 52 2.95 -11.62 -16.64
CA SER A 52 1.85 -10.74 -17.06
C SER A 52 1.38 -11.02 -18.47
N LYS A 53 0.13 -11.51 -18.65
CA LYS A 53 -0.45 -11.87 -19.95
C LYS A 53 -0.93 -10.67 -20.77
N ARG A 54 -1.60 -9.69 -20.14
CA ARG A 54 -2.22 -8.52 -20.80
C ARG A 54 -1.23 -7.42 -21.17
N LEU A 55 -0.14 -7.27 -20.40
CA LEU A 55 0.95 -6.33 -20.67
C LEU A 55 2.27 -7.05 -20.37
N LYS A 56 2.98 -7.47 -21.43
CA LYS A 56 4.24 -8.21 -21.34
C LYS A 56 5.27 -7.44 -20.50
N ASN A 57 5.92 -8.12 -19.57
CA ASN A 57 6.89 -7.52 -18.65
C ASN A 57 6.33 -6.33 -17.85
N LYS A 58 5.06 -6.35 -17.48
CA LYS A 58 4.31 -5.24 -16.87
C LYS A 58 5.12 -4.46 -15.83
N ASN A 59 5.74 -5.13 -14.87
CA ASN A 59 6.45 -4.47 -13.76
C ASN A 59 7.73 -3.74 -14.22
N LEU A 60 8.31 -4.13 -15.36
CA LEU A 60 9.46 -3.48 -16.00
C LEU A 60 9.06 -2.61 -17.20
N TYR A 61 7.78 -2.55 -17.55
CA TYR A 61 7.28 -1.66 -18.59
C TYR A 61 7.50 -0.21 -18.17
N LYS A 62 8.01 0.61 -19.12
CA LYS A 62 8.33 2.02 -18.82
C LYS A 62 7.07 2.88 -18.81
N VAL A 63 6.87 3.57 -17.69
CA VAL A 63 5.88 4.62 -17.49
C VAL A 63 6.63 5.85 -17.01
N TRP A 64 6.40 6.99 -17.64
CA TRP A 64 7.11 8.24 -17.35
C TRP A 64 8.64 8.09 -17.36
N GLY A 65 9.17 7.31 -18.33
CA GLY A 65 10.60 7.10 -18.53
C GLY A 65 11.29 6.10 -17.60
N LYS A 66 10.60 5.55 -16.59
CA LYS A 66 11.12 4.55 -15.66
C LYS A 66 10.27 3.27 -15.63
N PRO A 67 10.84 2.08 -15.34
CA PRO A 67 10.07 0.88 -15.09
C PRO A 67 8.97 1.11 -14.06
N MET A 68 7.81 0.52 -14.26
CA MET A 68 6.61 0.73 -13.43
C MET A 68 6.87 0.51 -11.94
N ILE A 69 7.59 -0.55 -11.59
CA ILE A 69 7.97 -0.87 -10.21
C ILE A 69 8.85 0.20 -9.53
N PHE A 70 9.52 1.06 -10.32
CA PHE A 70 10.34 2.16 -9.79
C PHE A 70 9.53 3.11 -8.92
N TRP A 71 8.32 3.45 -9.36
CA TRP A 71 7.49 4.49 -8.75
C TRP A 71 7.08 4.14 -7.32
N PRO A 72 6.44 2.99 -7.05
CA PRO A 72 6.10 2.61 -5.67
C PRO A 72 7.34 2.42 -4.78
N ILE A 73 8.48 1.94 -5.32
CA ILE A 73 9.73 1.86 -4.56
C ILE A 73 10.21 3.26 -4.16
N SER A 74 10.20 4.20 -5.11
CA SER A 74 10.62 5.59 -4.87
C SER A 74 9.79 6.26 -3.79
N GLU A 75 8.48 6.10 -3.82
CA GLU A 75 7.57 6.68 -2.84
C GLU A 75 7.69 6.02 -1.45
N LEU A 76 7.86 4.70 -1.40
CA LEU A 76 8.14 3.99 -0.14
C LEU A 76 9.42 4.47 0.54
N LYS A 77 10.47 4.78 -0.23
CA LYS A 77 11.74 5.30 0.30
C LYS A 77 11.59 6.68 0.96
N LYS A 78 10.60 7.46 0.54
CA LYS A 78 10.29 8.79 1.11
C LYS A 78 9.48 8.67 2.40
N SER A 79 8.81 7.55 2.65
CA SER A 79 8.00 7.35 3.86
C SER A 79 8.85 7.40 5.12
N SER A 80 8.39 8.15 6.11
CA SER A 80 9.05 8.24 7.41
C SER A 80 8.75 7.06 8.34
N TYR A 81 7.81 6.19 7.95
CA TYR A 81 7.36 5.03 8.74
C TYR A 81 8.03 3.72 8.31
N VAL A 82 8.28 3.56 7.00
CA VAL A 82 8.79 2.31 6.44
C VAL A 82 10.28 2.15 6.73
N LYS A 83 10.63 1.07 7.42
CA LYS A 83 12.03 0.76 7.76
C LYS A 83 12.75 0.00 6.65
N ASP A 84 12.11 -1.02 6.12
CA ASP A 84 12.69 -1.88 5.09
C ASP A 84 11.69 -2.13 3.97
N ILE A 85 12.18 -2.11 2.75
CA ILE A 85 11.41 -2.39 1.54
C ILE A 85 11.94 -3.69 0.94
N TYR A 86 11.03 -4.62 0.63
CA TYR A 86 11.31 -5.89 0.01
C TYR A 86 10.54 -6.03 -1.30
N VAL A 87 11.23 -6.47 -2.35
CA VAL A 87 10.59 -6.92 -3.59
C VAL A 87 10.64 -8.43 -3.64
N THR A 88 9.49 -9.08 -3.80
CA THR A 88 9.41 -10.54 -4.00
C THR A 88 9.00 -10.85 -5.44
N SER A 89 9.81 -11.65 -6.13
CA SER A 89 9.61 -12.00 -7.54
C SER A 89 10.16 -13.38 -7.87
N ASP A 90 9.54 -14.03 -8.87
CA ASP A 90 10.06 -15.21 -9.58
C ASP A 90 11.10 -14.82 -10.66
N SER A 91 11.16 -13.56 -11.06
CA SER A 91 12.02 -13.06 -12.13
C SER A 91 13.32 -12.48 -11.60
N LYS A 92 14.44 -13.07 -12.02
CA LYS A 92 15.78 -12.52 -11.74
C LYS A 92 15.92 -11.08 -12.23
N LYS A 93 15.40 -10.73 -13.41
CA LYS A 93 15.46 -9.37 -13.97
C LYS A 93 14.77 -8.33 -13.08
N ILE A 94 13.62 -8.68 -12.49
CA ILE A 94 12.90 -7.80 -11.56
C ILE A 94 13.68 -7.65 -10.26
N LEU A 95 14.24 -8.74 -9.75
CA LEU A 95 15.03 -8.73 -8.52
C LEU A 95 16.32 -7.94 -8.68
N ASP A 96 17.06 -8.11 -9.78
CA ASP A 96 18.27 -7.36 -10.08
C ASP A 96 17.96 -5.86 -10.14
N TYR A 97 16.91 -5.45 -10.88
CA TYR A 97 16.49 -4.06 -10.96
C TYR A 97 16.10 -3.48 -9.58
N ALA A 98 15.37 -4.25 -8.77
CA ALA A 98 15.03 -3.83 -7.41
C ALA A 98 16.26 -3.68 -6.51
N LYS A 99 17.23 -4.59 -6.66
CA LYS A 99 18.51 -4.53 -5.94
C LYS A 99 19.30 -3.27 -6.32
N ASP A 100 19.34 -2.92 -7.61
CA ASP A 100 20.01 -1.70 -8.09
C ASP A 100 19.34 -0.43 -7.55
N LEU A 101 18.03 -0.49 -7.27
CA LEU A 101 17.33 0.56 -6.54
C LEU A 101 17.60 0.55 -5.03
N GLY A 102 18.49 -0.33 -4.51
CA GLY A 102 18.89 -0.37 -3.10
C GLY A 102 17.80 -0.86 -2.15
N VAL A 103 16.88 -1.72 -2.62
CA VAL A 103 15.89 -2.39 -1.77
C VAL A 103 16.23 -3.87 -1.62
N LYS A 104 15.70 -4.50 -0.57
CA LYS A 104 15.91 -5.92 -0.30
C LYS A 104 15.10 -6.80 -1.25
N ILE A 105 15.63 -7.95 -1.61
CA ILE A 105 15.00 -8.86 -2.56
C ILE A 105 14.72 -10.22 -1.94
N ILE A 106 13.63 -10.86 -2.39
CA ILE A 106 13.24 -12.21 -2.00
C ILE A 106 12.88 -12.99 -3.26
N GLN A 107 13.64 -14.04 -3.55
CA GLN A 107 13.31 -14.97 -4.62
C GLN A 107 12.02 -15.71 -4.24
N ARG A 108 11.01 -15.59 -5.08
CA ARG A 108 9.72 -16.26 -4.91
C ARG A 108 9.72 -17.58 -5.69
N PRO A 109 9.27 -18.68 -5.08
CA PRO A 109 9.09 -19.97 -5.78
C PRO A 109 8.08 -19.85 -6.94
N ILE A 110 8.27 -20.69 -7.97
CA ILE A 110 7.42 -20.67 -9.19
C ILE A 110 6.00 -21.14 -8.88
N ASP A 111 5.83 -22.10 -8.00
CA ASP A 111 4.55 -22.69 -7.58
C ASP A 111 3.58 -21.70 -6.93
N ILE A 112 4.09 -20.58 -6.41
CA ILE A 112 3.28 -19.47 -5.89
C ILE A 112 3.35 -18.21 -6.76
N SER A 113 3.71 -18.37 -8.06
CA SER A 113 3.93 -17.23 -8.97
C SER A 113 2.98 -17.21 -10.17
N ASP A 114 2.00 -18.08 -10.22
CA ASP A 114 0.99 -18.17 -11.27
C ASP A 114 -0.10 -17.08 -11.15
N ASP A 115 -1.08 -17.12 -12.09
CA ASP A 115 -2.20 -16.17 -12.13
C ASP A 115 -3.28 -16.45 -11.09
N LEU A 116 -3.38 -17.71 -10.61
CA LEU A 116 -4.43 -18.16 -9.70
C LEU A 116 -4.03 -18.01 -8.25
N THR A 117 -2.74 -17.97 -7.98
CA THR A 117 -2.21 -17.81 -6.62
C THR A 117 -2.58 -16.44 -6.04
N PRO A 118 -3.30 -16.39 -4.93
CA PRO A 118 -3.63 -15.15 -4.25
C PRO A 118 -2.37 -14.34 -3.91
N LYS A 119 -2.42 -13.02 -4.12
CA LYS A 119 -1.32 -12.09 -3.80
C LYS A 119 -0.79 -12.28 -2.37
N MET A 120 -1.66 -12.59 -1.42
CA MET A 120 -1.29 -12.78 -0.02
C MET A 120 -0.36 -13.98 0.22
N LYS A 121 -0.41 -15.05 -0.60
CA LYS A 121 0.58 -16.13 -0.52
C LYS A 121 2.01 -15.64 -0.76
N ALA A 122 2.20 -14.76 -1.76
CA ALA A 122 3.51 -14.15 -2.02
C ALA A 122 3.97 -13.23 -0.89
N ILE A 123 3.05 -12.48 -0.27
CA ILE A 123 3.34 -11.63 0.89
C ILE A 123 3.74 -12.48 2.09
N ASN A 124 2.97 -13.52 2.42
CA ASN A 124 3.21 -14.39 3.56
C ASN A 124 4.54 -15.14 3.42
N HIS A 125 4.83 -15.72 2.25
CA HIS A 125 6.14 -16.31 1.96
C HIS A 125 7.28 -15.33 2.20
N ALA A 126 7.11 -14.06 1.77
CA ALA A 126 8.14 -13.05 1.99
C ALA A 126 8.32 -12.73 3.48
N VAL A 127 7.23 -12.61 4.26
CA VAL A 127 7.28 -12.39 5.71
C VAL A 127 7.99 -13.55 6.42
N GLU A 128 7.67 -14.79 6.10
CA GLU A 128 8.33 -15.99 6.63
C GLU A 128 9.84 -15.95 6.37
N LYS A 129 10.25 -15.69 5.13
CA LYS A 129 11.69 -15.57 4.78
C LYS A 129 12.41 -14.45 5.52
N ILE A 130 11.71 -13.37 5.85
CA ILE A 130 12.29 -12.25 6.63
C ILE A 130 12.47 -12.64 8.10
N LEU A 131 11.48 -13.32 8.68
CA LEU A 131 11.52 -13.78 10.06
C LEU A 131 12.61 -14.83 10.27
N ASP A 132 12.69 -15.82 9.38
CA ASP A 132 13.70 -16.90 9.43
C ASP A 132 15.14 -16.37 9.39
N LYS A 133 15.41 -15.40 8.50
CA LYS A 133 16.76 -14.87 8.30
C LYS A 133 17.27 -13.97 9.42
N ASN A 134 16.40 -13.20 10.07
CA ASN A 134 16.86 -12.02 10.80
C ASN A 134 16.48 -12.01 12.28
N LYS A 135 15.71 -12.98 12.81
CA LYS A 135 15.05 -12.89 14.13
C LYS A 135 14.39 -11.50 14.35
N LYS A 136 13.91 -10.90 13.26
CA LYS A 136 13.44 -9.52 13.22
C LYS A 136 12.03 -9.45 13.75
N LYS A 137 11.79 -8.53 14.66
CA LYS A 137 10.43 -8.22 15.07
C LYS A 137 9.73 -7.42 13.98
N ILE A 138 8.58 -7.91 13.51
CA ILE A 138 7.69 -7.23 12.56
C ILE A 138 6.41 -6.87 13.31
N THR A 139 5.99 -5.62 13.20
CA THR A 139 4.74 -5.15 13.83
C THR A 139 3.69 -4.82 12.77
N ILE A 140 4.11 -4.25 11.64
CA ILE A 140 3.22 -3.89 10.54
C ILE A 140 3.85 -4.36 9.21
N VAL A 141 3.01 -5.00 8.40
CA VAL A 141 3.31 -5.43 7.03
C VAL A 141 2.52 -4.57 6.05
N ILE A 142 3.19 -3.96 5.10
CA ILE A 142 2.56 -3.17 4.04
C ILE A 142 2.71 -3.92 2.73
N SER A 143 1.61 -4.23 2.06
CA SER A 143 1.58 -4.72 0.70
C SER A 143 1.34 -3.56 -0.25
N ILE A 144 2.27 -3.33 -1.18
CA ILE A 144 2.17 -2.29 -2.21
C ILE A 144 2.18 -2.95 -3.59
N GLN A 145 1.27 -2.55 -4.47
CA GLN A 145 1.22 -3.05 -5.83
C GLN A 145 2.33 -2.46 -6.70
N ALA A 146 3.03 -3.33 -7.46
CA ALA A 146 4.12 -2.91 -8.36
C ALA A 146 3.62 -2.14 -9.60
N ASN A 147 2.35 -2.31 -9.95
CA ASN A 147 1.73 -1.76 -11.16
C ASN A 147 0.77 -0.58 -10.87
N SER A 148 0.99 0.13 -9.80
CA SER A 148 0.26 1.35 -9.42
C SER A 148 1.25 2.51 -9.29
N PRO A 149 1.71 3.11 -10.44
CA PRO A 149 2.77 4.12 -10.45
C PRO A 149 2.38 5.45 -9.82
N GLU A 150 1.08 5.72 -9.64
CA GLU A 150 0.55 6.94 -9.02
C GLU A 150 0.53 6.90 -7.48
N ILE A 151 0.96 5.80 -6.89
CA ILE A 151 1.10 5.72 -5.43
C ILE A 151 2.06 6.80 -4.95
N THR A 152 1.63 7.58 -3.95
CA THR A 152 2.43 8.62 -3.32
C THR A 152 2.79 8.27 -1.89
N LYS A 153 3.90 8.84 -1.40
CA LYS A 153 4.29 8.79 0.01
C LYS A 153 3.15 9.20 0.95
N SER A 154 2.42 10.24 0.59
CA SER A 154 1.32 10.75 1.41
C SER A 154 0.19 9.73 1.59
N GLN A 155 -0.18 9.02 0.51
CA GLN A 155 -1.19 7.95 0.57
C GLN A 155 -0.72 6.76 1.40
N ILE A 156 0.56 6.37 1.27
CA ILE A 156 1.17 5.30 2.07
C ILE A 156 1.13 5.66 3.55
N ASP A 157 1.65 6.83 3.91
CA ASP A 157 1.72 7.29 5.28
C ASP A 157 0.31 7.43 5.89
N LYS A 158 -0.66 7.95 5.12
CA LYS A 158 -2.07 8.06 5.54
C LYS A 158 -2.70 6.69 5.84
N CYS A 159 -2.41 5.66 5.06
CA CYS A 159 -2.91 4.29 5.35
C CYS A 159 -2.28 3.73 6.64
N ILE A 160 -0.98 3.96 6.86
CA ILE A 160 -0.29 3.55 8.08
C ILE A 160 -0.88 4.29 9.28
N GLU A 161 -1.00 5.60 9.22
CA GLU A 161 -1.57 6.43 10.27
C GLU A 161 -3.01 6.01 10.59
N HIS A 162 -3.83 5.76 9.56
CA HIS A 162 -5.23 5.36 9.75
C HIS A 162 -5.35 4.02 10.49
N LEU A 163 -4.51 3.03 10.14
CA LEU A 163 -4.44 1.75 10.86
C LEU A 163 -4.14 1.96 12.34
N ILE A 164 -3.23 2.83 12.59
CA ILE A 164 -2.63 2.97 13.91
C ILE A 164 -3.49 3.87 14.80
N TYR A 165 -4.02 5.03 14.30
CA TYR A 165 -4.87 5.95 15.07
C TYR A 165 -6.20 5.33 15.47
N ASN A 166 -6.74 4.43 14.65
CA ASN A 166 -8.02 3.79 14.92
C ASN A 166 -7.89 2.36 15.46
N ASP A 167 -6.66 1.92 15.71
CA ASP A 167 -6.35 0.57 16.19
C ASP A 167 -6.88 -0.58 15.31
N PHE A 168 -7.00 -0.32 13.99
CA PHE A 168 -7.45 -1.35 13.04
C PHE A 168 -6.46 -2.51 12.93
N SER A 169 -6.95 -3.69 12.65
CA SER A 169 -6.12 -4.86 12.31
C SER A 169 -5.52 -4.73 10.92
N GLU A 170 -6.27 -4.10 10.00
CA GLU A 170 -5.81 -3.79 8.66
C GLU A 170 -6.49 -2.55 8.06
N VAL A 171 -5.83 -1.94 7.08
CA VAL A 171 -6.35 -0.84 6.27
C VAL A 171 -6.09 -1.14 4.81
N VAL A 172 -7.10 -0.94 3.96
CA VAL A 172 -7.02 -1.11 2.51
C VAL A 172 -7.27 0.20 1.78
N SER A 173 -6.61 0.39 0.65
CA SER A 173 -6.94 1.48 -0.26
C SER A 173 -8.17 1.12 -1.10
N VAL A 174 -9.05 2.10 -1.29
CA VAL A 174 -10.28 1.99 -2.08
C VAL A 174 -10.37 3.16 -3.07
N ASP A 175 -11.13 2.97 -4.14
CA ASP A 175 -11.49 4.04 -5.06
C ASP A 175 -12.61 4.94 -4.49
N LYS A 176 -13.04 5.94 -5.26
CA LYS A 176 -14.14 6.85 -4.89
C LYS A 176 -15.51 6.16 -4.72
N ASN A 177 -15.68 4.96 -5.28
CA ASN A 177 -16.88 4.15 -5.13
C ASN A 177 -16.76 3.16 -3.96
N LEU A 178 -15.71 3.27 -3.15
CA LEU A 178 -15.35 2.39 -2.03
C LEU A 178 -15.02 0.96 -2.47
N SER A 179 -14.74 0.73 -3.75
CA SER A 179 -14.24 -0.55 -4.25
C SER A 179 -12.75 -0.68 -3.95
N GLN A 180 -12.33 -1.85 -3.49
CA GLN A 180 -10.93 -2.11 -3.18
C GLN A 180 -10.08 -2.07 -4.46
N ASN A 181 -9.14 -1.12 -4.55
CA ASN A 181 -8.24 -1.01 -5.71
C ASN A 181 -6.94 -1.81 -5.54
N GLY A 182 -6.70 -2.39 -4.38
CA GLY A 182 -5.57 -3.27 -4.11
C GLY A 182 -4.19 -2.61 -4.12
N ALA A 183 -4.09 -1.30 -4.33
CA ALA A 183 -2.82 -0.59 -4.45
C ALA A 183 -2.01 -0.61 -3.14
N ILE A 184 -2.68 -0.35 -2.01
CA ILE A 184 -2.08 -0.32 -0.67
C ILE A 184 -2.92 -1.19 0.28
N ARG A 185 -2.27 -2.10 0.99
CA ARG A 185 -2.85 -2.82 2.14
C ARG A 185 -1.86 -2.82 3.29
N VAL A 186 -2.27 -2.28 4.42
CA VAL A 186 -1.48 -2.19 5.65
C VAL A 186 -2.08 -3.12 6.69
N MET A 187 -1.29 -3.99 7.29
CA MET A 187 -1.76 -5.04 8.20
C MET A 187 -0.88 -5.08 9.46
N LYS A 188 -1.48 -5.17 10.62
CA LYS A 188 -0.75 -5.57 11.83
C LYS A 188 -0.28 -7.02 11.68
N TYR A 189 0.94 -7.33 12.09
CA TYR A 189 1.39 -8.71 12.22
C TYR A 189 0.73 -9.35 13.46
N PRO A 190 0.17 -10.57 13.39
CA PRO A 190 0.21 -11.54 12.28
C PRO A 190 -1.04 -11.55 11.37
N TYR A 191 -1.85 -10.51 11.32
CA TYR A 191 -3.08 -10.47 10.50
C TYR A 191 -2.83 -10.63 8.98
N ASN A 192 -1.58 -10.42 8.51
CA ASN A 192 -1.20 -10.73 7.13
C ASN A 192 -1.38 -12.20 6.74
N PHE A 193 -1.44 -13.12 7.72
CA PHE A 193 -1.66 -14.55 7.47
C PHE A 193 -3.14 -14.94 7.40
N GLN A 194 -4.07 -14.04 7.65
CA GLN A 194 -5.50 -14.30 7.48
C GLN A 194 -5.87 -14.44 6.00
N GLU A 195 -6.73 -15.39 5.68
CA GLU A 195 -7.20 -15.62 4.31
C GLU A 195 -8.21 -14.55 3.88
N THR A 196 -9.01 -14.04 4.79
CA THR A 196 -10.05 -13.03 4.56
C THR A 196 -9.68 -11.68 5.16
N LEU A 197 -10.42 -10.63 4.79
CA LEU A 197 -10.34 -9.34 5.47
C LEU A 197 -10.76 -9.48 6.94
N SER A 198 -10.04 -8.78 7.82
CA SER A 198 -10.42 -8.66 9.22
C SER A 198 -11.77 -7.95 9.36
N THR A 199 -12.56 -8.32 10.35
CA THR A 199 -13.77 -7.57 10.73
C THR A 199 -13.45 -6.20 11.31
N ASN A 200 -12.23 -6.02 11.85
CA ASN A 200 -11.71 -4.75 12.34
C ASN A 200 -10.78 -4.13 11.30
N PHE A 201 -11.35 -3.59 10.22
CA PHE A 201 -10.59 -2.96 9.15
C PHE A 201 -11.04 -1.52 8.89
N GLY A 202 -10.12 -0.72 8.34
CA GLY A 202 -10.39 0.62 7.83
C GLY A 202 -10.11 0.72 6.34
N CYS A 203 -10.59 1.79 5.71
CA CYS A 203 -10.26 2.10 4.33
C CYS A 203 -9.80 3.54 4.16
N VAL A 204 -8.94 3.75 3.15
CA VAL A 204 -8.49 5.08 2.72
C VAL A 204 -8.81 5.24 1.24
N VAL A 205 -9.57 6.27 0.91
CA VAL A 205 -9.88 6.61 -0.48
C VAL A 205 -8.61 7.12 -1.16
N THR A 206 -8.24 6.46 -2.26
CA THR A 206 -7.10 6.82 -3.10
C THR A 206 -7.52 6.74 -4.55
N ASP A 207 -7.21 7.77 -5.32
CA ASP A 207 -7.50 7.79 -6.76
C ASP A 207 -6.26 7.28 -7.51
N ILE A 208 -6.03 5.97 -7.44
CA ILE A 208 -4.87 5.29 -8.03
C ILE A 208 -5.34 4.36 -9.13
N LEU A 209 -4.82 4.57 -10.34
CA LEU A 209 -5.08 3.69 -11.46
C LEU A 209 -4.21 2.42 -11.37
N ASP A 210 -4.86 1.26 -11.41
CA ASP A 210 -4.19 -0.03 -11.48
C ASP A 210 -3.92 -0.41 -12.94
N ILE A 211 -2.66 -0.45 -13.33
CA ILE A 211 -2.24 -0.67 -14.72
C ILE A 211 -2.26 -2.16 -15.06
N HIS A 212 -3.14 -2.55 -15.97
CA HIS A 212 -3.25 -3.92 -16.49
C HIS A 212 -2.97 -4.05 -17.97
N THR A 213 -3.23 -2.99 -18.75
CA THR A 213 -3.18 -2.99 -20.21
C THR A 213 -2.42 -1.78 -20.74
N ILE A 214 -2.12 -1.77 -22.04
CA ILE A 214 -1.55 -0.61 -22.71
C ILE A 214 -2.52 0.59 -22.73
N LYS A 215 -3.84 0.34 -22.71
CA LYS A 215 -4.85 1.41 -22.63
C LYS A 215 -4.75 2.17 -21.31
N ASP A 216 -4.50 1.47 -20.21
CA ASP A 216 -4.31 2.09 -18.89
C ASP A 216 -3.05 2.97 -18.88
N VAL A 217 -1.96 2.50 -19.52
CA VAL A 217 -0.73 3.29 -19.66
C VAL A 217 -0.99 4.57 -20.47
N ASN A 218 -1.76 4.48 -21.56
CA ASN A 218 -2.08 5.65 -22.39
C ASN A 218 -2.92 6.65 -21.61
N LYS A 219 -3.92 6.20 -20.86
CA LYS A 219 -4.73 7.05 -19.97
C LYS A 219 -3.86 7.79 -18.96
N LEU A 220 -2.96 7.10 -18.30
CA LEU A 220 -2.05 7.66 -17.32
C LEU A 220 -1.12 8.74 -17.89
N ASN A 221 -0.69 8.58 -19.16
CA ASN A 221 0.17 9.55 -19.84
C ASN A 221 -0.60 10.84 -20.22
N ILE A 222 -1.89 10.72 -20.58
CA ILE A 222 -2.75 11.88 -20.89
C ILE A 222 -2.94 12.73 -19.62
N GLU A 223 -3.33 12.11 -18.52
CA GLU A 223 -3.60 12.80 -17.25
C GLU A 223 -2.37 13.55 -16.71
N LYS A 224 -1.16 13.11 -17.03
CA LYS A 224 0.07 13.80 -16.62
C LYS A 224 0.43 15.02 -17.49
N HIS A 225 -0.08 15.12 -18.70
CA HIS A 225 0.14 16.27 -19.59
C HIS A 225 -0.87 17.42 -19.38
N GLU A 226 -1.93 17.17 -18.60
CA GLU A 226 -2.97 18.14 -18.26
C GLU A 226 -2.74 18.85 -16.91
N VAL A 227 -1.66 18.52 -16.18
CA VAL A 227 -1.22 19.12 -14.90
C VAL A 227 0.11 19.85 -15.12
#